data_8c57104a166e7d423e61d63e938bcc8b
#
_entry.id   8c57104a166e7d423e61d63e938bcc8b
#
_cell.length_a   1.000
_cell.length_b   1.000
_cell.length_c   1.000
_cell.angle_alpha   90.00
_cell.angle_beta   90.00
_cell.angle_gamma   90.00
#
_symmetry.space_group_name_H-M   'P 1'
#
loop_
_entity.id
_entity.type
_entity.pdbx_description
1 polymer ?
#
loop_
_entity_poly.entity_id
_entity_poly.type
_entity_poly.pdbx_seq_one_letter_code
_entity_poly.pdbx_strand_id
1 'polypeptide(L)'
;MIMNIFLWTQILCLITTVGATVYIYINRKNFGYKIVSSLYFLILLGTIYIAVRNYPIYWVGYHLTMTMKAEKQFVSEQDIELDEYMDDFEEICDIVKKHYSLADYKGISLKFLRDKYSVKVMNAKDNREYFLAIQQYFSELKNSHTCLRYSKYTTMADAEWRSDSLYVSANLTGLSFKKGDRILSVDGVDALSWRDSMKNYVTGSTEKGRYVHTEDYVFSSCIDTVRNLCLCRDDSVFNVTVELSRDGMLRISEHNKEIRNAETKSIMNSPKDKKEYLTLLSLSGFTDEETEEFILKYNKVKNYPCIILSLLNNPGGLVRNMEKIAALLVKQPYQAEALITPTEDSFKGSLYVMIGQNTCSAAEHLASILKESDSAILVGEETTGDFGTTPLTFCTSHNTYFSIGYGKPKTTSNGNPREGKAVEPHYRIKENVELSKGFNIVRTTFYLAMNDMLEAKRDSLNKKERLE
;
A
#
# COMPACT_ATOMS: atom_id res chain seq x y z
N MET A 1 11.69 -6.86 -23.41
CA MET A 1 11.15 -7.46 -24.66
C MET A 1 10.01 -6.62 -25.25
N ILE A 2 8.96 -6.28 -24.49
CA ILE A 2 7.79 -5.49 -24.99
C ILE A 2 8.21 -4.09 -25.47
N MET A 3 9.08 -3.39 -24.75
CA MET A 3 9.59 -2.06 -25.12
C MET A 3 10.41 -2.06 -26.41
N ASN A 4 11.17 -3.15 -26.69
CA ASN A 4 11.87 -3.31 -27.95
C ASN A 4 10.91 -3.55 -29.13
N ILE A 5 9.85 -4.32 -28.92
CA ILE A 5 8.81 -4.54 -29.95
C ILE A 5 8.12 -3.22 -30.29
N PHE A 6 7.83 -2.37 -29.31
CA PHE A 6 7.23 -1.06 -29.52
C PHE A 6 8.15 -0.12 -30.31
N LEU A 7 9.41 -0.01 -29.90
CA LEU A 7 10.40 0.81 -30.60
C LEU A 7 10.55 0.37 -32.05
N TRP A 8 10.65 -0.95 -32.30
CA TRP A 8 10.72 -1.49 -33.63
C TRP A 8 9.46 -1.26 -34.45
N THR A 9 8.27 -1.33 -33.83
CA THR A 9 7.00 -1.00 -34.48
C THR A 9 6.94 0.47 -34.87
N GLN A 10 7.39 1.40 -34.03
CA GLN A 10 7.47 2.82 -34.33
C GLN A 10 8.47 3.11 -35.45
N ILE A 11 9.65 2.49 -35.43
CA ILE A 11 10.67 2.61 -36.46
C ILE A 11 10.13 2.08 -37.77
N LEU A 12 9.46 0.93 -37.78
CA LEU A 12 8.85 0.35 -38.98
C LEU A 12 7.73 1.24 -39.54
N CYS A 13 6.88 1.82 -38.67
CA CYS A 13 5.87 2.80 -39.08
C CYS A 13 6.51 4.06 -39.71
N LEU A 14 7.59 4.55 -39.12
CA LEU A 14 8.31 5.72 -39.65
C LEU A 14 8.91 5.42 -41.01
N ILE A 15 9.59 4.28 -41.20
CA ILE A 15 10.21 3.85 -42.44
C ILE A 15 9.13 3.64 -43.53
N THR A 16 8.02 2.99 -43.19
CA THR A 16 6.90 2.79 -44.11
C THR A 16 6.23 4.11 -44.50
N THR A 17 6.10 5.05 -43.56
CA THR A 17 5.56 6.38 -43.79
C THR A 17 6.44 7.19 -44.72
N VAL A 18 7.74 7.21 -44.49
CA VAL A 18 8.70 7.90 -45.36
C VAL A 18 8.74 7.27 -46.74
N GLY A 19 8.82 5.93 -46.82
CA GLY A 19 8.84 5.18 -48.10
C GLY A 19 7.57 5.41 -48.93
N ALA A 20 6.40 5.37 -48.33
CA ALA A 20 5.14 5.62 -49.00
C ALA A 20 5.00 7.08 -49.45
N THR A 21 5.46 8.04 -48.61
CA THR A 21 5.45 9.46 -48.99
C THR A 21 6.34 9.73 -50.20
N VAL A 22 7.54 9.16 -50.24
CA VAL A 22 8.46 9.24 -51.37
C VAL A 22 7.85 8.58 -52.62
N TYR A 23 7.26 7.39 -52.48
CA TYR A 23 6.58 6.69 -53.58
C TYR A 23 5.41 7.52 -54.15
N ILE A 24 4.59 8.10 -53.28
CA ILE A 24 3.48 8.97 -53.64
C ILE A 24 3.98 10.22 -54.38
N TYR A 25 5.05 10.81 -53.93
CA TYR A 25 5.64 12.02 -54.53
C TYR A 25 6.18 11.72 -55.94
N ILE A 26 6.89 10.60 -56.13
CA ILE A 26 7.46 10.19 -57.40
C ILE A 26 6.35 9.84 -58.41
N ASN A 27 5.30 9.14 -57.99
CA ASN A 27 4.27 8.60 -58.89
C ASN A 27 2.98 9.45 -58.95
N ARG A 28 3.00 10.70 -58.49
CA ARG A 28 1.82 11.58 -58.40
C ARG A 28 1.03 11.83 -59.71
N LYS A 29 1.61 11.52 -60.89
CA LYS A 29 0.97 11.69 -62.17
C LYS A 29 0.25 10.43 -62.70
N ASN A 30 0.37 9.28 -62.04
CA ASN A 30 -0.20 8.02 -62.50
C ASN A 30 -1.53 7.70 -61.80
N PHE A 31 -2.47 7.05 -62.50
CA PHE A 31 -3.78 6.65 -61.97
C PHE A 31 -3.69 5.77 -60.71
N GLY A 32 -2.70 4.86 -60.64
CA GLY A 32 -2.45 4.01 -59.48
C GLY A 32 -2.10 4.78 -58.18
N TYR A 33 -1.70 6.04 -58.26
CA TYR A 33 -1.40 6.90 -57.15
C TYR A 33 -2.57 7.02 -56.15
N LYS A 34 -3.82 7.17 -56.63
CA LYS A 34 -5.00 7.31 -55.76
C LYS A 34 -5.28 6.05 -54.96
N ILE A 35 -5.08 4.89 -55.53
CA ILE A 35 -5.28 3.61 -54.87
C ILE A 35 -4.20 3.40 -53.76
N VAL A 36 -2.94 3.63 -54.11
CA VAL A 36 -1.80 3.48 -53.19
C VAL A 36 -1.90 4.49 -52.04
N SER A 37 -2.28 5.74 -52.31
CA SER A 37 -2.46 6.75 -51.26
C SER A 37 -3.63 6.43 -50.34
N SER A 38 -4.73 5.86 -50.86
CA SER A 38 -5.88 5.44 -50.03
C SER A 38 -5.53 4.23 -49.16
N LEU A 39 -4.81 3.25 -49.69
CA LEU A 39 -4.31 2.09 -48.94
C LEU A 39 -3.35 2.52 -47.82
N TYR A 40 -2.43 3.42 -48.13
CA TYR A 40 -1.52 4.00 -47.15
C TYR A 40 -2.24 4.72 -46.04
N PHE A 41 -3.25 5.54 -46.37
CA PHE A 41 -4.05 6.24 -45.38
C PHE A 41 -4.81 5.29 -44.46
N LEU A 42 -5.35 4.18 -44.99
CA LEU A 42 -6.00 3.14 -44.18
C LEU A 42 -5.00 2.42 -43.25
N ILE A 43 -3.79 2.11 -43.74
CA ILE A 43 -2.73 1.52 -42.91
C ILE A 43 -2.31 2.49 -41.82
N LEU A 44 -2.16 3.77 -42.12
CA LEU A 44 -1.83 4.81 -41.15
C LEU A 44 -2.91 4.94 -40.06
N LEU A 45 -4.18 4.97 -40.46
CA LEU A 45 -5.29 5.00 -39.50
C LEU A 45 -5.32 3.73 -38.62
N GLY A 46 -5.07 2.56 -39.23
CA GLY A 46 -4.98 1.29 -38.51
C GLY A 46 -3.83 1.29 -37.49
N THR A 47 -2.65 1.80 -37.86
CA THR A 47 -1.50 1.90 -36.94
C THR A 47 -1.74 2.91 -35.83
N ILE A 48 -2.36 4.06 -36.09
CA ILE A 48 -2.77 5.03 -35.07
C ILE A 48 -3.79 4.41 -34.12
N TYR A 49 -4.79 3.70 -34.64
CA TYR A 49 -5.80 3.01 -33.84
C TYR A 49 -5.15 1.97 -32.88
N ILE A 50 -4.23 1.14 -33.39
CA ILE A 50 -3.50 0.15 -32.61
C ILE A 50 -2.62 0.84 -31.57
N ALA A 51 -1.93 1.93 -31.91
CA ALA A 51 -1.10 2.66 -30.99
C ALA A 51 -1.93 3.30 -29.85
N VAL A 52 -3.06 3.93 -30.16
CA VAL A 52 -3.96 4.53 -29.18
C VAL A 52 -4.58 3.46 -28.27
N ARG A 53 -5.03 2.35 -28.86
CA ARG A 53 -5.61 1.23 -28.10
C ARG A 53 -4.62 0.58 -27.14
N ASN A 54 -3.35 0.46 -27.55
CA ASN A 54 -2.31 -0.20 -26.75
C ASN A 54 -1.55 0.79 -25.84
N TYR A 55 -1.79 2.10 -25.96
CA TYR A 55 -1.14 3.09 -25.11
C TYR A 55 -1.23 2.78 -23.61
N PRO A 56 -2.39 2.36 -23.05
CA PRO A 56 -2.48 1.97 -21.65
C PRO A 56 -1.55 0.82 -21.29
N ILE A 57 -1.38 -0.16 -22.17
CA ILE A 57 -0.50 -1.33 -21.96
C ILE A 57 0.97 -0.89 -21.90
N TYR A 58 1.38 0.02 -22.79
CA TYR A 58 2.74 0.56 -22.79
C TYR A 58 3.00 1.41 -21.54
N TRP A 59 2.02 2.20 -21.16
CA TRP A 59 2.12 3.06 -19.99
C TRP A 59 2.23 2.24 -18.69
N VAL A 60 1.39 1.20 -18.54
CA VAL A 60 1.50 0.22 -17.45
C VAL A 60 2.85 -0.49 -17.50
N GLY A 61 3.32 -0.91 -18.67
CA GLY A 61 4.63 -1.55 -18.86
C GLY A 61 5.79 -0.63 -18.48
N TYR A 62 5.71 0.67 -18.78
CA TYR A 62 6.70 1.65 -18.37
C TYR A 62 6.77 1.76 -16.84
N HIS A 63 5.62 1.97 -16.18
CA HIS A 63 5.58 2.08 -14.73
C HIS A 63 5.98 0.80 -14.02
N LEU A 64 5.59 -0.36 -14.54
CA LEU A 64 6.06 -1.65 -14.01
C LEU A 64 7.59 -1.77 -14.11
N THR A 65 8.18 -1.35 -15.24
CA THR A 65 9.63 -1.34 -15.42
C THR A 65 10.31 -0.37 -14.46
N MET A 66 9.73 0.82 -14.24
CA MET A 66 10.25 1.80 -13.28
C MET A 66 10.15 1.29 -11.85
N THR A 67 9.03 0.66 -11.47
CA THR A 67 8.88 0.02 -10.15
C THR A 67 9.94 -1.07 -9.94
N MET A 68 10.16 -1.95 -10.91
CA MET A 68 11.20 -2.98 -10.83
C MET A 68 12.61 -2.41 -10.75
N LYS A 69 12.88 -1.28 -11.44
CA LYS A 69 14.17 -0.57 -11.32
C LYS A 69 14.32 0.06 -9.95
N ALA A 70 13.26 0.74 -9.45
CA ALA A 70 13.26 1.33 -8.12
C ALA A 70 13.51 0.26 -7.05
N GLU A 71 12.86 -0.90 -7.12
CA GLU A 71 13.10 -2.02 -6.21
C GLU A 71 14.55 -2.52 -6.24
N LYS A 72 15.17 -2.60 -7.42
CA LYS A 72 16.59 -2.93 -7.55
C LYS A 72 17.50 -1.83 -7.00
N GLN A 73 17.10 -0.58 -7.13
CA GLN A 73 17.83 0.57 -6.61
C GLN A 73 17.81 0.62 -5.08
N PHE A 74 16.91 -0.11 -4.40
CA PHE A 74 16.92 -0.24 -2.93
C PHE A 74 18.27 -0.68 -2.35
N VAL A 75 19.14 -1.26 -3.17
CA VAL A 75 20.46 -1.77 -2.76
C VAL A 75 21.63 -0.87 -3.23
N SER A 76 21.39 0.09 -4.13
CA SER A 76 22.43 0.96 -4.67
C SER A 76 22.47 2.33 -3.99
N GLU A 77 23.66 2.93 -3.90
CA GLU A 77 23.82 4.32 -3.46
C GLU A 77 23.28 5.27 -4.51
N GLN A 78 22.50 6.25 -4.06
CA GLN A 78 22.00 7.36 -4.88
C GLN A 78 22.66 8.63 -4.35
N ASP A 79 23.81 8.96 -4.90
CA ASP A 79 24.38 10.28 -4.71
C ASP A 79 24.07 11.12 -5.95
N ILE A 80 23.52 12.31 -5.72
CA ILE A 80 23.31 13.34 -6.74
C ILE A 80 24.38 14.40 -6.47
N GLU A 81 24.99 14.91 -7.52
CA GLU A 81 25.98 15.97 -7.39
C GLU A 81 25.30 17.27 -6.94
N LEU A 82 26.02 18.07 -6.16
CA LEU A 82 25.47 19.27 -5.50
C LEU A 82 24.84 20.27 -6.49
N ASP A 83 25.44 20.42 -7.65
CA ASP A 83 24.99 21.31 -8.72
C ASP A 83 23.77 20.78 -9.49
N GLU A 84 23.42 19.51 -9.32
CA GLU A 84 22.26 18.87 -9.95
C GLU A 84 21.00 18.90 -9.07
N TYR A 85 21.08 19.27 -7.79
CA TYR A 85 19.94 19.22 -6.85
C TYR A 85 18.73 20.03 -7.35
N MET A 86 18.96 21.21 -7.89
CA MET A 86 17.88 22.04 -8.39
C MET A 86 17.26 21.48 -9.66
N ASP A 87 18.04 20.94 -10.57
CA ASP A 87 17.55 20.35 -11.81
C ASP A 87 16.71 19.10 -11.52
N ASP A 88 17.17 18.26 -10.60
CA ASP A 88 16.43 17.07 -10.14
C ASP A 88 15.10 17.48 -9.47
N PHE A 89 15.12 18.47 -8.58
CA PHE A 89 13.90 18.95 -7.91
C PHE A 89 12.91 19.59 -8.87
N GLU A 90 13.37 20.35 -9.85
CA GLU A 90 12.51 20.93 -10.88
C GLU A 90 11.83 19.83 -11.71
N GLU A 91 12.57 18.80 -12.09
CA GLU A 91 12.00 17.64 -12.79
C GLU A 91 10.97 16.92 -11.94
N ILE A 92 11.21 16.71 -10.63
CA ILE A 92 10.23 16.18 -9.67
C ILE A 92 8.97 17.03 -9.67
N CYS A 93 9.11 18.36 -9.55
CA CYS A 93 7.97 19.29 -9.53
C CYS A 93 7.15 19.24 -10.82
N ASP A 94 7.79 19.15 -11.96
CA ASP A 94 7.11 19.06 -13.26
C ASP A 94 6.35 17.74 -13.41
N ILE A 95 6.94 16.62 -12.98
CA ILE A 95 6.28 15.32 -12.96
C ILE A 95 5.09 15.34 -11.99
N VAL A 96 5.25 15.88 -10.78
CA VAL A 96 4.17 16.03 -9.80
C VAL A 96 3.05 16.90 -10.36
N LYS A 97 3.36 18.05 -10.95
CA LYS A 97 2.37 18.95 -11.56
C LYS A 97 1.58 18.25 -12.67
N LYS A 98 2.21 17.37 -13.43
CA LYS A 98 1.59 16.67 -14.56
C LYS A 98 0.72 15.47 -14.11
N HIS A 99 1.11 14.78 -13.03
CA HIS A 99 0.56 13.47 -12.68
C HIS A 99 -0.18 13.41 -11.35
N TYR A 100 0.08 14.33 -10.41
CA TYR A 100 -0.59 14.34 -9.11
C TYR A 100 -2.00 14.89 -9.22
N SER A 101 -2.97 14.01 -9.23
CA SER A 101 -4.38 14.35 -9.49
C SER A 101 -5.16 14.84 -8.26
N LEU A 102 -4.58 14.75 -7.06
CA LEU A 102 -5.26 15.08 -5.80
C LEU A 102 -5.03 16.53 -5.34
N ALA A 103 -4.22 17.32 -6.04
CA ALA A 103 -3.85 18.67 -5.61
C ALA A 103 -5.09 19.56 -5.34
N ASP A 104 -6.01 19.65 -6.30
CA ASP A 104 -7.24 20.44 -6.16
C ASP A 104 -8.16 19.88 -5.08
N TYR A 105 -8.33 18.55 -5.04
CA TYR A 105 -9.14 17.86 -4.04
C TYR A 105 -8.68 18.16 -2.60
N LYS A 106 -7.36 18.26 -2.40
CA LYS A 106 -6.74 18.52 -1.08
C LYS A 106 -6.45 20.01 -0.82
N GLY A 107 -6.78 20.89 -1.75
CA GLY A 107 -6.52 22.32 -1.63
C GLY A 107 -5.04 22.68 -1.60
N ILE A 108 -4.20 21.93 -2.32
CA ILE A 108 -2.74 22.07 -2.32
C ILE A 108 -2.31 22.96 -3.50
N SER A 109 -1.60 24.03 -3.21
CA SER A 109 -0.93 24.84 -4.22
C SER A 109 0.44 24.26 -4.55
N LEU A 110 0.55 23.51 -5.64
CA LEU A 110 1.82 22.93 -6.09
C LEU A 110 2.88 24.01 -6.37
N LYS A 111 2.45 25.20 -6.87
CA LYS A 111 3.35 26.34 -7.06
C LYS A 111 3.94 26.82 -5.73
N PHE A 112 3.11 26.99 -4.70
CA PHE A 112 3.58 27.40 -3.38
C PHE A 112 4.57 26.39 -2.79
N LEU A 113 4.30 25.09 -2.93
CA LEU A 113 5.21 24.05 -2.45
C LEU A 113 6.54 24.07 -3.22
N ARG A 114 6.51 24.21 -4.55
CA ARG A 114 7.72 24.36 -5.35
C ARG A 114 8.56 25.55 -4.86
N ASP A 115 7.96 26.74 -4.76
CA ASP A 115 8.66 27.96 -4.34
C ASP A 115 9.26 27.81 -2.92
N LYS A 116 8.50 27.21 -1.99
CA LYS A 116 8.94 26.95 -0.61
C LYS A 116 10.13 26.01 -0.55
N TYR A 117 10.10 24.90 -1.30
CA TYR A 117 11.12 23.86 -1.23
C TYR A 117 12.33 24.14 -2.11
N SER A 118 12.19 24.92 -3.19
CA SER A 118 13.35 25.44 -3.96
C SER A 118 14.36 26.11 -3.07
N VAL A 119 13.91 26.92 -2.10
CA VAL A 119 14.82 27.59 -1.16
C VAL A 119 15.61 26.59 -0.29
N LYS A 120 14.95 25.50 0.15
CA LYS A 120 15.61 24.46 0.95
C LYS A 120 16.61 23.66 0.12
N VAL A 121 16.23 23.30 -1.10
CA VAL A 121 17.09 22.58 -2.04
C VAL A 121 18.31 23.38 -2.42
N MET A 122 18.16 24.67 -2.75
CA MET A 122 19.29 25.56 -3.05
C MET A 122 20.28 25.72 -1.89
N ASN A 123 19.83 25.57 -0.65
CA ASN A 123 20.67 25.70 0.54
C ASN A 123 21.19 24.35 1.08
N ALA A 124 20.80 23.23 0.47
CA ALA A 124 21.27 21.91 0.85
C ALA A 124 22.80 21.79 0.58
N LYS A 125 23.53 21.30 1.58
CA LYS A 125 25.00 21.20 1.52
C LYS A 125 25.48 19.80 1.15
N ASP A 126 24.60 18.83 1.27
CA ASP A 126 24.88 17.43 1.01
C ASP A 126 23.60 16.67 0.63
N ASN A 127 23.75 15.44 0.18
CA ASN A 127 22.64 14.56 -0.19
C ASN A 127 21.64 14.35 0.95
N ARG A 128 22.11 14.37 2.21
CA ARG A 128 21.24 14.23 3.37
C ARG A 128 20.24 15.39 3.48
N GLU A 129 20.74 16.64 3.42
CA GLU A 129 19.88 17.83 3.47
C GLU A 129 18.95 17.90 2.26
N TYR A 130 19.47 17.53 1.08
CA TYR A 130 18.68 17.45 -0.14
C TYR A 130 17.50 16.48 -0.01
N PHE A 131 17.76 15.21 0.31
CA PHE A 131 16.69 14.20 0.43
C PHE A 131 15.73 14.48 1.57
N LEU A 132 16.16 15.10 2.66
CA LEU A 132 15.25 15.59 3.70
C LEU A 132 14.30 16.66 3.17
N ALA A 133 14.77 17.59 2.35
CA ALA A 133 13.94 18.62 1.73
C ALA A 133 12.91 17.98 0.79
N ILE A 134 13.33 17.03 -0.04
CA ILE A 134 12.43 16.30 -0.96
C ILE A 134 11.40 15.47 -0.17
N GLN A 135 11.81 14.79 0.88
CA GLN A 135 10.90 14.01 1.73
C GLN A 135 9.84 14.89 2.38
N GLN A 136 10.21 16.08 2.87
CA GLN A 136 9.26 17.06 3.38
C GLN A 136 8.31 17.57 2.28
N TYR A 137 8.81 17.83 1.08
CA TYR A 137 7.97 18.22 -0.06
C TYR A 137 6.89 17.18 -0.33
N PHE A 138 7.25 15.90 -0.39
CA PHE A 138 6.29 14.82 -0.60
C PHE A 138 5.29 14.68 0.57
N SER A 139 5.72 14.89 1.81
CA SER A 139 4.81 14.81 2.96
C SER A 139 3.69 15.86 2.90
N GLU A 140 3.96 17.04 2.34
CA GLU A 140 2.96 18.10 2.17
C GLU A 140 1.97 17.85 1.02
N LEU A 141 2.22 16.86 0.17
CA LEU A 141 1.24 16.40 -0.82
C LEU A 141 0.11 15.58 -0.19
N LYS A 142 0.22 15.21 1.10
CA LYS A 142 -0.85 14.60 1.91
C LYS A 142 -1.46 13.35 1.26
N ASN A 143 -0.62 12.47 0.75
CA ASN A 143 -1.05 11.21 0.16
C ASN A 143 -0.01 10.12 0.43
N SER A 144 -0.42 9.01 1.02
CA SER A 144 0.46 7.90 1.40
C SER A 144 1.13 7.20 0.22
N HIS A 145 0.52 7.27 -0.97
CA HIS A 145 1.07 6.69 -2.19
C HIS A 145 2.02 7.63 -2.94
N THR A 146 2.20 8.86 -2.45
CA THR A 146 3.07 9.88 -3.06
C THR A 146 4.29 10.07 -2.18
N CYS A 147 5.38 9.38 -2.47
CA CYS A 147 6.57 9.31 -1.62
C CYS A 147 7.83 8.97 -2.40
N LEU A 148 8.98 9.29 -1.82
CA LEU A 148 10.27 8.80 -2.30
C LEU A 148 10.34 7.28 -2.25
N ARG A 149 10.96 6.69 -3.28
CA ARG A 149 11.18 5.25 -3.42
C ARG A 149 12.69 4.96 -3.42
N TYR A 150 13.34 5.19 -2.30
CA TYR A 150 14.76 4.87 -2.12
C TYR A 150 14.99 3.95 -0.93
N SER A 151 16.19 3.38 -0.87
CA SER A 151 16.53 2.39 0.15
C SER A 151 16.37 2.98 1.54
N LYS A 152 15.66 2.25 2.38
CA LYS A 152 15.68 2.49 3.81
C LYS A 152 16.79 1.65 4.43
N TYR A 153 17.59 2.28 5.27
CA TYR A 153 18.36 1.55 6.26
C TYR A 153 17.38 1.06 7.32
N THR A 154 17.35 -0.21 7.61
CA THR A 154 16.41 -0.79 8.57
C THR A 154 17.03 -1.97 9.31
N THR A 155 16.34 -2.43 10.35
CA THR A 155 16.69 -3.64 11.10
C THR A 155 15.46 -4.49 11.32
N MET A 156 15.63 -5.71 11.83
CA MET A 156 14.55 -6.66 12.11
C MET A 156 13.88 -6.38 13.47
N ALA A 157 13.40 -5.15 13.65
CA ALA A 157 12.63 -4.73 14.82
C ALA A 157 11.54 -3.75 14.40
N ASP A 158 10.47 -3.70 15.18
CA ASP A 158 9.32 -2.81 14.94
C ASP A 158 8.94 -2.10 16.24
N ALA A 159 8.30 -0.93 16.09
CA ALA A 159 7.70 -0.16 17.17
C ALA A 159 6.21 0.03 16.95
N GLU A 160 5.49 0.39 18.02
CA GLU A 160 4.08 0.78 17.95
C GLU A 160 3.77 1.91 18.92
N TRP A 161 2.97 2.87 18.50
CA TRP A 161 2.37 3.85 19.39
C TRP A 161 1.17 3.26 20.13
N ARG A 162 1.15 3.37 21.45
CA ARG A 162 -0.02 3.09 22.30
C ARG A 162 -0.37 4.38 23.01
N SER A 163 -1.40 5.07 22.52
CA SER A 163 -1.67 6.47 22.89
C SER A 163 -0.43 7.35 22.70
N ASP A 164 0.05 7.98 23.74
CA ASP A 164 1.23 8.84 23.74
C ASP A 164 2.50 8.13 24.22
N SER A 165 2.54 6.82 24.16
CA SER A 165 3.71 6.02 24.54
C SER A 165 4.15 5.12 23.38
N LEU A 166 5.46 5.10 23.16
CA LEU A 166 6.10 4.31 22.10
C LEU A 166 6.67 3.03 22.72
N TYR A 167 6.42 1.89 22.09
CA TYR A 167 6.85 0.58 22.55
C TYR A 167 7.51 -0.22 21.43
N VAL A 168 8.42 -1.10 21.80
CA VAL A 168 8.92 -2.14 20.90
C VAL A 168 7.80 -3.16 20.66
N SER A 169 7.37 -3.31 19.42
CA SER A 169 6.34 -4.28 19.03
C SER A 169 6.91 -5.62 18.56
N ALA A 170 8.12 -5.62 18.00
CA ALA A 170 8.87 -6.81 17.61
C ALA A 170 10.39 -6.59 17.72
N ASN A 171 11.14 -7.65 18.01
CA ASN A 171 12.60 -7.66 17.92
C ASN A 171 13.13 -9.05 17.50
N LEU A 172 13.74 -9.11 16.34
CA LEU A 172 14.43 -10.28 15.79
C LEU A 172 15.92 -10.00 15.53
N THR A 173 16.45 -8.91 16.08
CA THR A 173 17.84 -8.47 15.86
C THR A 173 18.85 -9.26 16.69
N GLY A 174 18.42 -9.92 17.76
CA GLY A 174 19.30 -10.51 18.77
C GLY A 174 19.85 -9.52 19.81
N LEU A 175 19.52 -8.23 19.71
CA LEU A 175 19.92 -7.22 20.69
C LEU A 175 19.10 -7.38 22.00
N SER A 176 19.56 -6.72 23.06
CA SER A 176 19.06 -6.91 24.45
C SER A 176 17.65 -6.39 24.72
N PHE A 177 17.10 -5.50 23.87
CA PHE A 177 15.73 -5.00 24.02
C PHE A 177 14.70 -6.07 23.64
N LYS A 178 13.48 -5.95 24.13
CA LYS A 178 12.41 -6.95 23.96
C LYS A 178 11.09 -6.29 23.58
N LYS A 179 10.20 -7.07 22.97
CA LYS A 179 8.80 -6.67 22.77
C LYS A 179 8.20 -6.23 24.13
N GLY A 180 7.57 -5.05 24.11
CA GLY A 180 6.95 -4.44 25.29
C GLY A 180 7.86 -3.44 26.02
N ASP A 181 9.15 -3.36 25.72
CA ASP A 181 10.00 -2.28 26.25
C ASP A 181 9.47 -0.92 25.77
N ARG A 182 9.34 0.04 26.68
CA ARG A 182 8.92 1.40 26.36
C ARG A 182 10.11 2.19 25.83
N ILE A 183 9.93 2.87 24.70
CA ILE A 183 10.92 3.75 24.11
C ILE A 183 10.70 5.16 24.66
N LEU A 184 11.65 5.68 25.43
CA LEU A 184 11.58 6.99 26.05
C LEU A 184 12.10 8.09 25.12
N SER A 185 13.16 7.78 24.37
CA SER A 185 13.73 8.71 23.40
C SER A 185 14.32 8.00 22.19
N VAL A 186 14.37 8.71 21.07
CA VAL A 186 14.99 8.31 19.81
C VAL A 186 16.04 9.37 19.47
N ASP A 187 17.29 8.96 19.29
CA ASP A 187 18.45 9.82 19.00
C ASP A 187 18.57 11.01 19.98
N GLY A 188 18.30 10.76 21.26
CA GLY A 188 18.37 11.76 22.33
C GLY A 188 17.17 12.71 22.40
N VAL A 189 16.19 12.59 21.53
CA VAL A 189 14.95 13.38 21.51
C VAL A 189 13.83 12.58 22.19
N ASP A 190 13.10 13.18 23.14
CA ASP A 190 11.92 12.58 23.75
C ASP A 190 10.97 12.03 22.69
N ALA A 191 10.37 10.86 22.95
CA ALA A 191 9.58 10.12 21.95
C ALA A 191 8.43 10.94 21.35
N LEU A 192 7.70 11.73 22.15
CA LEU A 192 6.62 12.59 21.63
C LEU A 192 7.17 13.75 20.79
N SER A 193 8.21 14.40 21.27
CA SER A 193 8.89 15.48 20.54
C SER A 193 9.50 14.97 19.24
N TRP A 194 10.03 13.75 19.25
CA TRP A 194 10.54 13.07 18.04
C TRP A 194 9.39 12.79 17.06
N ARG A 195 8.25 12.27 17.51
CA ARG A 195 7.04 12.06 16.68
C ARG A 195 6.59 13.35 16.02
N ASP A 196 6.51 14.44 16.80
CA ASP A 196 6.06 15.74 16.31
C ASP A 196 7.01 16.34 15.26
N SER A 197 8.29 16.06 15.35
CA SER A 197 9.27 16.43 14.33
C SER A 197 9.16 15.49 13.11
N MET A 198 9.16 14.18 13.35
CA MET A 198 9.22 13.15 12.31
C MET A 198 8.00 13.17 11.38
N LYS A 199 6.79 13.50 11.89
CA LYS A 199 5.57 13.60 11.06
C LYS A 199 5.71 14.52 9.85
N ASN A 200 6.64 15.48 9.89
CA ASN A 200 6.86 16.40 8.77
C ASN A 200 7.62 15.74 7.60
N TYR A 201 8.17 14.56 7.81
CA TYR A 201 8.88 13.77 6.81
C TYR A 201 8.08 12.55 6.37
N VAL A 202 7.01 12.23 7.07
CA VAL A 202 6.16 11.06 6.82
C VAL A 202 5.03 11.42 5.88
N THR A 203 4.86 10.63 4.82
CA THR A 203 3.72 10.75 3.91
C THR A 203 2.50 10.04 4.49
N GLY A 204 1.33 10.62 4.32
CA GLY A 204 0.06 10.05 4.75
C GLY A 204 -1.11 10.87 4.24
N SER A 205 -2.25 10.25 4.05
CA SER A 205 -3.43 10.91 3.50
C SER A 205 -4.15 11.79 4.54
N THR A 206 -3.90 11.55 5.82
CA THR A 206 -4.42 12.31 6.97
C THR A 206 -3.30 12.71 7.91
N GLU A 207 -3.55 13.70 8.77
CA GLU A 207 -2.60 14.05 9.81
C GLU A 207 -2.42 12.91 10.82
N LYS A 208 -3.51 12.24 11.19
CA LYS A 208 -3.47 11.03 12.04
C LYS A 208 -2.59 9.95 11.41
N GLY A 209 -2.75 9.67 10.10
CA GLY A 209 -1.92 8.70 9.39
C GLY A 209 -0.43 9.05 9.47
N ARG A 210 -0.09 10.33 9.25
CA ARG A 210 1.32 10.76 9.38
C ARG A 210 1.88 10.57 10.80
N TYR A 211 1.08 10.80 11.85
CA TYR A 211 1.49 10.52 13.22
C TYR A 211 1.72 9.04 13.48
N VAL A 212 0.79 8.19 13.05
CA VAL A 212 0.89 6.74 13.21
C VAL A 212 2.11 6.20 12.47
N HIS A 213 2.28 6.54 11.22
CA HIS A 213 3.38 6.03 10.40
C HIS A 213 4.77 6.55 10.80
N THR A 214 4.89 7.43 11.81
CA THR A 214 6.20 7.74 12.41
C THR A 214 6.81 6.52 13.07
N GLU A 215 6.01 5.56 13.55
CA GLU A 215 6.51 4.31 14.17
C GLU A 215 7.43 3.51 13.23
N ASP A 216 7.16 3.54 11.92
CA ASP A 216 7.96 2.87 10.90
C ASP A 216 9.41 3.40 10.82
N TYR A 217 9.64 4.63 11.29
CA TYR A 217 10.94 5.29 11.24
C TYR A 217 11.77 5.15 12.51
N VAL A 218 11.24 4.51 13.54
CA VAL A 218 12.00 4.21 14.77
C VAL A 218 13.17 3.29 14.46
N PHE A 219 12.89 2.21 13.73
CA PHE A 219 13.87 1.20 13.34
C PHE A 219 14.25 1.26 11.85
N SER A 220 13.92 2.36 11.19
CA SER A 220 14.35 2.60 9.82
C SER A 220 14.68 4.08 9.61
N SER A 221 15.56 4.34 8.62
CA SER A 221 15.90 5.68 8.16
C SER A 221 16.21 5.64 6.67
N CYS A 222 15.95 6.75 5.99
CA CYS A 222 16.36 6.90 4.62
C CYS A 222 17.84 7.35 4.50
N ILE A 223 18.44 7.77 5.62
CA ILE A 223 19.69 8.52 5.63
C ILE A 223 20.64 8.02 6.71
N ASP A 224 20.10 7.73 7.92
CA ASP A 224 20.90 7.37 9.07
C ASP A 224 21.11 5.85 9.12
N THR A 225 22.32 5.41 9.43
CA THR A 225 22.71 4.00 9.55
C THR A 225 22.74 3.52 11.01
N VAL A 226 22.49 4.43 11.94
CA VAL A 226 22.50 4.15 13.38
C VAL A 226 21.32 4.83 14.05
N ARG A 227 20.74 4.16 15.05
CA ARG A 227 19.69 4.69 15.89
C ARG A 227 20.04 4.48 17.35
N ASN A 228 19.99 5.55 18.15
CA ASN A 228 20.21 5.48 19.59
C ASN A 228 18.86 5.55 20.32
N LEU A 229 18.54 4.52 21.08
CA LEU A 229 17.28 4.41 21.80
C LEU A 229 17.54 4.42 23.30
N CYS A 230 16.76 5.21 24.05
CA CYS A 230 16.62 5.10 25.49
C CYS A 230 15.33 4.32 25.78
N LEU A 231 15.44 3.22 26.49
CA LEU A 231 14.38 2.24 26.73
C LEU A 231 14.12 2.08 28.23
N CYS A 232 12.90 1.71 28.57
CA CYS A 232 12.50 1.38 29.93
C CYS A 232 11.82 0.02 29.97
N ARG A 233 12.27 -0.85 30.90
CA ARG A 233 11.69 -2.14 31.26
C ARG A 233 11.61 -2.28 32.76
N ASP A 234 10.44 -2.57 33.30
CA ASP A 234 10.24 -2.78 34.74
C ASP A 234 10.94 -1.69 35.59
N ASP A 235 10.72 -0.41 35.26
CA ASP A 235 11.34 0.78 35.83
C ASP A 235 12.86 0.94 35.64
N SER A 236 13.51 0.00 34.97
CA SER A 236 14.92 0.09 34.63
C SER A 236 15.12 0.78 33.29
N VAL A 237 15.91 1.86 33.29
CA VAL A 237 16.23 2.65 32.09
C VAL A 237 17.60 2.22 31.55
N PHE A 238 17.68 1.99 30.25
CA PHE A 238 18.91 1.59 29.58
C PHE A 238 18.97 2.12 28.14
N ASN A 239 20.19 2.27 27.63
CA ASN A 239 20.40 2.73 26.26
C ASN A 239 20.84 1.57 25.35
N VAL A 240 20.39 1.61 24.10
CA VAL A 240 20.78 0.67 23.06
C VAL A 240 21.08 1.44 21.79
N THR A 241 22.21 1.09 21.16
CA THR A 241 22.56 1.55 19.82
C THR A 241 22.18 0.44 18.84
N VAL A 242 21.37 0.77 17.85
CA VAL A 242 20.87 -0.14 16.82
C VAL A 242 21.48 0.25 15.47
N GLU A 243 22.16 -0.70 14.84
CA GLU A 243 22.63 -0.53 13.48
C GLU A 243 21.49 -0.81 12.49
N LEU A 244 21.34 0.09 11.53
CA LEU A 244 20.40 0.00 10.42
C LEU A 244 21.20 -0.33 9.15
N SER A 245 20.75 -1.29 8.39
CA SER A 245 21.40 -1.70 7.15
C SER A 245 20.44 -1.72 5.97
N ARG A 246 20.94 -1.59 4.76
CA ARG A 246 20.15 -1.74 3.53
C ARG A 246 19.65 -3.17 3.33
N ASP A 247 20.40 -4.16 3.83
CA ASP A 247 20.02 -5.58 3.77
C ASP A 247 18.89 -5.93 4.73
N GLY A 248 18.55 -5.06 5.67
CA GLY A 248 17.47 -5.29 6.65
C GLY A 248 16.14 -5.61 5.98
N MET A 249 15.78 -4.91 4.91
CA MET A 249 14.55 -5.16 4.13
C MET A 249 14.57 -6.55 3.47
N LEU A 250 15.69 -6.96 2.91
CA LEU A 250 15.83 -8.30 2.31
C LEU A 250 15.67 -9.38 3.37
N ARG A 251 16.29 -9.23 4.54
CA ARG A 251 16.18 -10.17 5.68
C ARG A 251 14.75 -10.27 6.20
N ILE A 252 14.03 -9.14 6.32
CA ILE A 252 12.61 -9.13 6.70
C ILE A 252 11.78 -9.87 5.65
N SER A 253 12.01 -9.64 4.37
CA SER A 253 11.29 -10.28 3.27
C SER A 253 11.54 -11.80 3.26
N GLU A 254 12.79 -12.25 3.44
CA GLU A 254 13.14 -13.67 3.53
C GLU A 254 12.51 -14.34 4.73
N HIS A 255 12.59 -13.73 5.91
CA HIS A 255 11.97 -14.24 7.13
C HIS A 255 10.45 -14.39 7.00
N ASN A 256 9.77 -13.38 6.45
CA ASN A 256 8.34 -13.44 6.20
C ASN A 256 7.97 -14.53 5.19
N LYS A 257 8.81 -14.77 4.18
CA LYS A 257 8.64 -15.87 3.21
C LYS A 257 8.79 -17.23 3.87
N GLU A 258 9.76 -17.40 4.77
CA GLU A 258 9.95 -18.64 5.54
C GLU A 258 8.75 -18.96 6.43
N ILE A 259 8.24 -17.94 7.16
CA ILE A 259 7.05 -18.10 8.00
C ILE A 259 5.85 -18.53 7.16
N ARG A 260 5.57 -17.83 6.04
CA ARG A 260 4.46 -18.17 5.13
C ARG A 260 4.57 -19.59 4.59
N ASN A 261 5.77 -20.01 4.19
CA ASN A 261 6.01 -21.37 3.70
C ASN A 261 5.75 -22.43 4.78
N ALA A 262 6.15 -22.17 6.03
CA ALA A 262 5.92 -23.07 7.15
C ALA A 262 4.42 -23.16 7.49
N GLU A 263 3.70 -22.03 7.52
CA GLU A 263 2.25 -21.98 7.73
C GLU A 263 1.49 -22.73 6.63
N THR A 264 1.81 -22.49 5.37
CA THR A 264 1.17 -23.15 4.22
C THR A 264 1.36 -24.67 4.29
N LYS A 265 2.56 -25.17 4.63
CA LYS A 265 2.82 -26.59 4.84
C LYS A 265 2.00 -27.17 6.00
N SER A 266 1.91 -26.44 7.12
CA SER A 266 1.09 -26.82 8.28
C SER A 266 -0.38 -26.96 7.91
N ILE A 267 -0.91 -25.99 7.14
CA ILE A 267 -2.31 -25.99 6.67
C ILE A 267 -2.58 -27.16 5.72
N MET A 268 -1.67 -27.46 4.79
CA MET A 268 -1.81 -28.59 3.85
C MET A 268 -1.84 -29.93 4.55
N ASN A 269 -1.13 -30.06 5.68
CA ASN A 269 -1.01 -31.29 6.45
C ASN A 269 -2.05 -31.43 7.58
N SER A 270 -2.93 -30.44 7.78
CA SER A 270 -3.94 -30.50 8.84
C SER A 270 -5.04 -31.53 8.51
N PRO A 271 -5.48 -32.35 9.48
CA PRO A 271 -6.57 -33.29 9.29
C PRO A 271 -7.87 -32.58 8.94
N LYS A 272 -8.65 -33.15 7.99
CA LYS A 272 -9.89 -32.57 7.48
C LYS A 272 -11.10 -32.64 8.43
N ASP A 273 -11.01 -33.28 9.58
CA ASP A 273 -12.19 -33.81 10.31
C ASP A 273 -12.52 -33.12 11.65
N LYS A 274 -11.94 -31.96 11.96
CA LYS A 274 -12.42 -31.19 13.13
C LYS A 274 -13.54 -30.25 12.73
N LYS A 275 -14.75 -30.45 13.23
CA LYS A 275 -15.86 -29.51 13.19
C LYS A 275 -15.53 -28.33 14.12
N GLU A 276 -14.79 -27.39 13.61
CA GLU A 276 -14.54 -26.14 14.31
C GLU A 276 -15.72 -25.18 14.01
N TYR A 277 -16.09 -24.39 15.01
CA TYR A 277 -17.24 -23.49 14.92
C TYR A 277 -16.82 -22.05 14.64
N LEU A 278 -15.58 -21.70 14.96
CA LEU A 278 -15.00 -20.37 14.84
C LEU A 278 -13.54 -20.51 14.44
N THR A 279 -13.11 -19.70 13.50
CA THR A 279 -11.70 -19.64 13.08
C THR A 279 -11.23 -18.22 12.85
N LEU A 280 -9.93 -18.01 13.02
CA LEU A 280 -9.23 -16.78 12.66
C LEU A 280 -8.44 -17.00 11.37
N LEU A 281 -8.70 -16.16 10.38
CA LEU A 281 -7.89 -16.03 9.17
C LEU A 281 -7.13 -14.72 9.21
N SER A 282 -5.86 -14.73 8.90
CA SER A 282 -5.06 -13.53 8.68
C SER A 282 -4.84 -13.31 7.20
N LEU A 283 -4.99 -12.07 6.76
CA LEU A 283 -4.66 -11.62 5.42
C LEU A 283 -3.63 -10.50 5.54
N SER A 284 -2.39 -10.79 5.19
CA SER A 284 -1.24 -9.89 5.39
C SER A 284 -1.07 -8.86 4.26
N GLY A 285 -1.66 -9.11 3.08
CA GLY A 285 -1.58 -8.24 1.93
C GLY A 285 -2.37 -8.81 0.74
N PHE A 286 -2.22 -8.21 -0.43
CA PHE A 286 -2.90 -8.61 -1.66
C PHE A 286 -1.92 -8.86 -2.83
N THR A 287 -0.74 -9.41 -2.55
CA THR A 287 0.09 -10.01 -3.60
C THR A 287 -0.60 -11.26 -4.17
N ASP A 288 -0.14 -11.76 -5.30
CA ASP A 288 -0.68 -13.02 -5.85
C ASP A 288 -0.44 -14.19 -4.88
N GLU A 289 0.75 -14.27 -4.27
CA GLU A 289 1.11 -15.31 -3.28
C GLU A 289 0.22 -15.27 -2.03
N GLU A 290 0.04 -14.08 -1.43
CA GLU A 290 -0.80 -13.91 -0.22
C GLU A 290 -2.28 -14.20 -0.49
N THR A 291 -2.74 -13.86 -1.69
CA THR A 291 -4.11 -14.12 -2.13
C THR A 291 -4.36 -15.62 -2.32
N GLU A 292 -3.43 -16.33 -2.96
CA GLU A 292 -3.50 -17.79 -3.13
C GLU A 292 -3.46 -18.51 -1.78
N GLU A 293 -2.58 -18.09 -0.88
CA GLU A 293 -2.49 -18.62 0.48
C GLU A 293 -3.81 -18.41 1.24
N PHE A 294 -4.36 -17.20 1.18
CA PHE A 294 -5.66 -16.92 1.80
C PHE A 294 -6.76 -17.82 1.25
N ILE A 295 -6.86 -17.98 -0.07
CA ILE A 295 -7.87 -18.83 -0.71
C ILE A 295 -7.71 -20.29 -0.29
N LEU A 296 -6.48 -20.80 -0.16
CA LEU A 296 -6.23 -22.15 0.37
C LEU A 296 -6.74 -22.34 1.81
N LYS A 297 -6.48 -21.35 2.68
CA LYS A 297 -6.98 -21.33 4.07
C LYS A 297 -8.50 -21.22 4.11
N TYR A 298 -9.06 -20.29 3.35
CA TYR A 298 -10.49 -20.04 3.24
C TYR A 298 -11.27 -21.29 2.80
N ASN A 299 -10.81 -22.01 1.79
CA ASN A 299 -11.48 -23.22 1.30
C ASN A 299 -11.64 -24.32 2.34
N LYS A 300 -10.80 -24.36 3.37
CA LYS A 300 -10.92 -25.32 4.48
C LYS A 300 -12.03 -24.92 5.46
N VAL A 301 -12.33 -23.64 5.56
CA VAL A 301 -13.21 -23.09 6.61
C VAL A 301 -14.46 -22.37 6.08
N LYS A 302 -14.65 -22.26 4.76
CA LYS A 302 -15.79 -21.55 4.15
C LYS A 302 -17.16 -22.06 4.57
N ASN A 303 -17.25 -23.28 5.12
CA ASN A 303 -18.49 -23.86 5.63
C ASN A 303 -18.63 -23.72 7.16
N TYR A 304 -17.71 -23.04 7.83
CA TYR A 304 -17.83 -22.76 9.26
C TYR A 304 -18.93 -21.75 9.54
N PRO A 305 -19.59 -21.80 10.70
CA PRO A 305 -20.62 -20.82 11.04
C PRO A 305 -20.07 -19.42 11.27
N CYS A 306 -18.79 -19.29 11.63
CA CYS A 306 -18.19 -17.98 11.90
C CYS A 306 -16.70 -17.94 11.47
N ILE A 307 -16.33 -16.85 10.81
CA ILE A 307 -14.92 -16.51 10.48
C ILE A 307 -14.61 -15.13 11.08
N ILE A 308 -13.45 -15.04 11.74
CA ILE A 308 -12.80 -13.78 12.07
C ILE A 308 -11.69 -13.56 11.05
N LEU A 309 -11.76 -12.47 10.29
CA LEU A 309 -10.72 -12.07 9.35
C LEU A 309 -9.88 -10.95 9.95
N SER A 310 -8.56 -11.14 10.05
CA SER A 310 -7.65 -10.09 10.45
C SER A 310 -7.10 -9.34 9.24
N LEU A 311 -7.34 -8.03 9.21
CA LEU A 311 -6.69 -7.05 8.33
C LEU A 311 -5.74 -6.14 9.13
N LEU A 312 -5.46 -6.47 10.39
CA LEU A 312 -4.48 -5.75 11.20
C LEU A 312 -3.12 -5.80 10.49
N ASN A 313 -2.45 -4.68 10.34
CA ASN A 313 -1.16 -4.56 9.65
C ASN A 313 -1.16 -5.01 8.16
N ASN A 314 -2.32 -5.00 7.49
CA ASN A 314 -2.41 -5.25 6.06
C ASN A 314 -2.18 -3.94 5.28
N PRO A 315 -1.04 -3.77 4.59
CA PRO A 315 -0.70 -2.53 3.89
C PRO A 315 -1.46 -2.34 2.57
N GLY A 316 -2.31 -3.29 2.19
CA GLY A 316 -3.00 -3.28 0.90
C GLY A 316 -2.30 -4.13 -0.16
N GLY A 317 -2.31 -3.69 -1.40
CA GLY A 317 -1.71 -4.38 -2.55
C GLY A 317 -2.57 -4.34 -3.80
N LEU A 318 -2.57 -5.41 -4.58
CA LEU A 318 -3.24 -5.46 -5.88
C LEU A 318 -4.77 -5.44 -5.76
N VAL A 319 -5.41 -4.43 -6.34
CA VAL A 319 -6.87 -4.26 -6.31
C VAL A 319 -7.59 -5.48 -6.89
N ARG A 320 -7.10 -6.05 -8.01
CA ARG A 320 -7.69 -7.27 -8.60
C ARG A 320 -7.75 -8.46 -7.62
N ASN A 321 -6.78 -8.57 -6.73
CA ASN A 321 -6.71 -9.62 -5.73
C ASN A 321 -7.65 -9.33 -4.56
N MET A 322 -7.72 -8.07 -4.14
CA MET A 322 -8.71 -7.60 -3.19
C MET A 322 -10.14 -7.90 -3.68
N GLU A 323 -10.45 -7.60 -4.95
CA GLU A 323 -11.76 -7.89 -5.56
C GLU A 323 -12.08 -9.39 -5.59
N LYS A 324 -11.09 -10.26 -5.89
CA LYS A 324 -11.27 -11.72 -5.79
C LYS A 324 -11.65 -12.15 -4.37
N ILE A 325 -10.97 -11.62 -3.35
CA ILE A 325 -11.27 -11.94 -1.95
C ILE A 325 -12.62 -11.34 -1.55
N ALA A 326 -12.92 -10.12 -1.96
CA ALA A 326 -14.21 -9.49 -1.71
C ALA A 326 -15.39 -10.33 -2.26
N ALA A 327 -15.24 -10.89 -3.47
CA ALA A 327 -16.25 -11.77 -4.07
C ALA A 327 -16.50 -13.07 -3.28
N LEU A 328 -15.53 -13.53 -2.50
CA LEU A 328 -15.69 -14.67 -1.57
C LEU A 328 -16.38 -14.29 -0.25
N LEU A 329 -16.43 -13.00 0.09
CA LEU A 329 -16.84 -12.54 1.41
C LEU A 329 -18.13 -11.70 1.39
N VAL A 330 -18.49 -11.06 0.28
CA VAL A 330 -19.74 -10.31 0.17
C VAL A 330 -20.94 -11.27 0.10
N LYS A 331 -22.02 -10.89 0.78
CA LYS A 331 -23.28 -11.67 0.82
C LYS A 331 -24.23 -11.36 -0.34
N GLN A 332 -24.08 -10.19 -0.94
CA GLN A 332 -24.88 -9.69 -2.05
C GLN A 332 -24.03 -8.86 -3.01
N PRO A 333 -24.46 -8.66 -4.26
CA PRO A 333 -23.75 -7.80 -5.19
C PRO A 333 -23.59 -6.38 -4.62
N TYR A 334 -22.38 -5.85 -4.74
CA TYR A 334 -22.03 -4.51 -4.26
C TYR A 334 -21.34 -3.71 -5.36
N GLN A 335 -21.81 -2.50 -5.63
CA GLN A 335 -21.22 -1.59 -6.59
C GLN A 335 -20.12 -0.76 -5.90
N ALA A 336 -18.87 -1.13 -6.15
CA ALA A 336 -17.71 -0.29 -5.91
C ALA A 336 -17.30 0.40 -7.23
N GLU A 337 -15.99 0.61 -7.51
CA GLU A 337 -15.54 1.02 -8.86
C GLU A 337 -15.89 -0.05 -9.91
N ALA A 338 -15.82 -1.32 -9.51
CA ALA A 338 -16.34 -2.45 -10.26
C ALA A 338 -17.50 -3.08 -9.50
N LEU A 339 -18.40 -3.77 -10.20
CA LEU A 339 -19.44 -4.58 -9.57
C LEU A 339 -18.80 -5.84 -8.99
N ILE A 340 -18.86 -5.99 -7.67
CA ILE A 340 -18.41 -7.19 -6.95
C ILE A 340 -19.61 -8.09 -6.75
N THR A 341 -19.58 -9.27 -7.35
CA THR A 341 -20.67 -10.25 -7.26
C THR A 341 -20.20 -11.44 -6.43
N PRO A 342 -21.02 -11.92 -5.45
CA PRO A 342 -20.73 -13.14 -4.72
C PRO A 342 -20.52 -14.32 -5.65
N THR A 343 -19.54 -15.15 -5.35
CA THR A 343 -19.34 -16.43 -6.04
C THR A 343 -20.21 -17.53 -5.42
N GLU A 344 -20.30 -18.71 -6.04
CA GLU A 344 -20.95 -19.88 -5.45
C GLU A 344 -20.33 -20.28 -4.12
N ASP A 345 -19.00 -20.05 -3.99
CA ASP A 345 -18.21 -20.33 -2.80
C ASP A 345 -18.20 -19.20 -1.76
N SER A 346 -19.05 -18.18 -1.93
CA SER A 346 -19.07 -17.05 -1.00
C SER A 346 -19.53 -17.49 0.40
N PHE A 347 -18.88 -16.91 1.40
CA PHE A 347 -19.13 -17.20 2.82
C PHE A 347 -20.58 -16.86 3.23
N LYS A 348 -21.25 -17.79 3.87
CA LYS A 348 -22.66 -17.63 4.31
C LYS A 348 -22.80 -17.42 5.81
N GLY A 349 -21.74 -17.64 6.58
CA GLY A 349 -21.78 -17.51 8.03
C GLY A 349 -21.62 -16.07 8.53
N SER A 350 -21.34 -15.93 9.82
CA SER A 350 -21.03 -14.65 10.45
C SER A 350 -19.58 -14.28 10.20
N LEU A 351 -19.33 -13.09 9.64
CA LEU A 351 -17.99 -12.59 9.35
C LEU A 351 -17.68 -11.40 10.26
N TYR A 352 -16.61 -11.52 11.04
CA TYR A 352 -16.01 -10.41 11.79
C TYR A 352 -14.70 -10.02 11.15
N VAL A 353 -14.46 -8.72 10.99
CA VAL A 353 -13.24 -8.20 10.39
C VAL A 353 -12.54 -7.29 11.37
N MET A 354 -11.32 -7.65 11.72
CA MET A 354 -10.47 -6.83 12.57
C MET A 354 -9.72 -5.81 11.73
N ILE A 355 -9.87 -4.53 12.09
CA ILE A 355 -9.20 -3.40 11.45
C ILE A 355 -8.43 -2.58 12.48
N GLY A 356 -7.40 -1.88 12.02
CA GLY A 356 -6.57 -1.01 12.85
C GLY A 356 -5.91 0.10 12.03
N GLN A 357 -5.07 0.86 12.69
CA GLN A 357 -4.40 2.02 12.09
C GLN A 357 -3.46 1.65 10.92
N ASN A 358 -2.93 0.42 10.94
CA ASN A 358 -2.06 -0.12 9.87
C ASN A 358 -2.83 -0.98 8.84
N THR A 359 -4.16 -0.89 8.82
CA THR A 359 -5.00 -1.40 7.74
C THR A 359 -5.07 -0.32 6.67
N CYS A 360 -4.38 -0.49 5.53
CA CYS A 360 -4.17 0.57 4.55
C CYS A 360 -4.60 0.20 3.12
N SER A 361 -4.87 1.20 2.28
CA SER A 361 -5.03 1.05 0.83
C SER A 361 -6.11 0.01 0.45
N ALA A 362 -5.77 -1.04 -0.31
CA ALA A 362 -6.71 -2.10 -0.71
C ALA A 362 -7.34 -2.82 0.49
N ALA A 363 -6.70 -2.85 1.66
CA ALA A 363 -7.27 -3.43 2.88
C ALA A 363 -8.37 -2.54 3.46
N GLU A 364 -8.20 -1.21 3.47
CA GLU A 364 -9.27 -0.27 3.82
C GLU A 364 -10.43 -0.39 2.83
N HIS A 365 -10.12 -0.57 1.55
CA HIS A 365 -11.15 -0.74 0.51
C HIS A 365 -11.96 -2.01 0.76
N LEU A 366 -11.32 -3.15 1.01
CA LEU A 366 -12.02 -4.39 1.39
C LEU A 366 -12.88 -4.20 2.64
N ALA A 367 -12.33 -3.62 3.71
CA ALA A 367 -13.05 -3.36 4.95
C ALA A 367 -14.29 -2.48 4.70
N SER A 368 -14.14 -1.44 3.90
CA SER A 368 -15.24 -0.54 3.53
C SER A 368 -16.33 -1.25 2.72
N ILE A 369 -15.96 -2.06 1.72
CA ILE A 369 -16.90 -2.86 0.92
C ILE A 369 -17.69 -3.81 1.81
N LEU A 370 -17.02 -4.55 2.69
CA LEU A 370 -17.66 -5.50 3.59
C LEU A 370 -18.58 -4.83 4.61
N LYS A 371 -18.24 -3.62 5.06
CA LYS A 371 -19.08 -2.80 5.92
C LYS A 371 -20.33 -2.30 5.18
N GLU A 372 -20.14 -1.65 4.03
CA GLU A 372 -21.20 -1.00 3.28
C GLU A 372 -22.16 -2.00 2.61
N SER A 373 -21.71 -3.23 2.36
CA SER A 373 -22.56 -4.33 1.87
C SER A 373 -23.22 -5.15 2.98
N ASP A 374 -23.14 -4.72 4.24
CA ASP A 374 -23.61 -5.47 5.42
C ASP A 374 -23.12 -6.93 5.46
N SER A 375 -21.95 -7.18 4.88
CA SER A 375 -21.39 -8.53 4.80
C SER A 375 -20.56 -8.92 6.02
N ALA A 376 -20.05 -7.94 6.78
CA ALA A 376 -19.22 -8.17 7.95
C ALA A 376 -19.43 -7.16 9.07
N ILE A 377 -19.13 -7.59 10.29
CA ILE A 377 -19.02 -6.74 11.48
C ILE A 377 -17.55 -6.34 11.64
N LEU A 378 -17.25 -5.04 11.55
CA LEU A 378 -15.91 -4.52 11.75
C LEU A 378 -15.65 -4.24 13.22
N VAL A 379 -14.48 -4.69 13.71
CA VAL A 379 -14.06 -4.55 15.12
C VAL A 379 -12.63 -4.02 15.17
N GLY A 380 -12.35 -3.08 16.06
CA GLY A 380 -10.99 -2.59 16.26
C GLY A 380 -10.89 -1.08 16.35
N GLU A 381 -9.90 -0.52 15.71
CA GLU A 381 -9.67 0.92 15.61
C GLU A 381 -10.01 1.42 14.22
N GLU A 382 -10.34 2.71 14.12
CA GLU A 382 -10.47 3.35 12.80
C GLU A 382 -9.15 3.34 12.05
N THR A 383 -9.18 3.14 10.76
CA THR A 383 -8.01 3.19 9.88
C THR A 383 -7.47 4.63 9.76
N THR A 384 -6.39 4.81 8.99
CA THR A 384 -5.77 6.13 8.79
C THR A 384 -6.33 6.92 7.61
N GLY A 385 -7.18 6.30 6.78
CA GLY A 385 -7.75 6.97 5.60
C GLY A 385 -6.78 7.00 4.41
N ASP A 386 -5.82 6.08 4.38
CA ASP A 386 -4.80 5.97 3.34
C ASP A 386 -5.28 5.12 2.14
N PHE A 387 -6.50 5.36 1.68
CA PHE A 387 -7.07 4.66 0.52
C PHE A 387 -6.25 4.88 -0.74
N GLY A 388 -5.66 6.06 -0.85
CA GLY A 388 -4.81 6.43 -1.96
C GLY A 388 -5.50 6.37 -3.32
N THR A 389 -4.68 6.54 -4.28
CA THR A 389 -4.95 6.28 -5.70
C THR A 389 -3.93 5.24 -6.15
N THR A 390 -3.95 4.81 -7.40
CA THR A 390 -2.93 3.87 -7.89
C THR A 390 -1.55 4.50 -7.82
N PRO A 391 -0.57 3.95 -7.09
CA PRO A 391 0.79 4.47 -7.08
C PRO A 391 1.48 4.17 -8.41
N LEU A 392 2.05 5.19 -9.02
CA LEU A 392 2.87 5.07 -10.21
C LEU A 392 4.28 5.53 -9.90
N THR A 393 5.25 4.72 -10.25
CA THR A 393 6.66 5.01 -10.03
C THR A 393 7.23 5.81 -11.18
N PHE A 394 7.96 6.87 -10.86
CA PHE A 394 8.70 7.75 -11.76
C PHE A 394 10.18 7.75 -11.37
N CYS A 395 11.00 8.18 -12.32
CA CYS A 395 12.42 8.35 -12.13
C CYS A 395 12.85 9.62 -12.87
N THR A 396 13.58 10.50 -12.18
CA THR A 396 14.20 11.66 -12.82
C THR A 396 15.41 11.25 -13.67
N SER A 397 15.93 12.18 -14.46
CA SER A 397 17.20 12.02 -15.19
C SER A 397 18.41 11.81 -14.27
N HIS A 398 18.32 12.29 -13.03
CA HIS A 398 19.34 12.14 -11.98
C HIS A 398 19.10 10.91 -11.08
N ASN A 399 18.25 9.97 -11.51
CA ASN A 399 17.93 8.70 -10.83
C ASN A 399 17.20 8.83 -9.48
N THR A 400 16.51 9.93 -9.21
CA THR A 400 15.60 10.02 -8.07
C THR A 400 14.29 9.26 -8.35
N TYR A 401 14.06 8.19 -7.60
CA TYR A 401 12.85 7.37 -7.71
C TYR A 401 11.79 7.80 -6.71
N PHE A 402 10.56 7.95 -7.17
CA PHE A 402 9.42 8.29 -6.34
C PHE A 402 8.13 7.74 -6.92
N SER A 403 7.10 7.62 -6.11
CA SER A 403 5.76 7.30 -6.57
C SER A 403 4.85 8.51 -6.44
N ILE A 404 3.85 8.55 -7.29
CA ILE A 404 2.75 9.53 -7.25
C ILE A 404 1.44 8.76 -7.24
N GLY A 405 0.54 9.10 -6.34
CA GLY A 405 -0.84 8.65 -6.38
C GLY A 405 -1.56 9.23 -7.60
N TYR A 406 -1.83 8.37 -8.58
CA TYR A 406 -2.41 8.73 -9.87
C TYR A 406 -3.87 8.30 -9.98
N GLY A 407 -4.64 9.09 -10.73
CA GLY A 407 -6.03 8.78 -11.05
C GLY A 407 -7.02 9.43 -10.08
N LYS A 408 -8.29 9.10 -10.23
CA LYS A 408 -9.35 9.61 -9.37
C LYS A 408 -9.31 8.90 -8.02
N PRO A 409 -9.64 9.58 -6.91
CA PRO A 409 -9.83 8.93 -5.63
C PRO A 409 -10.87 7.82 -5.74
N LYS A 410 -10.64 6.71 -5.05
CA LYS A 410 -11.66 5.67 -4.86
C LYS A 410 -12.90 6.26 -4.21
N THR A 411 -14.07 5.76 -4.57
CA THR A 411 -15.35 6.31 -4.09
C THR A 411 -16.18 5.27 -3.34
N THR A 412 -17.07 5.73 -2.49
CA THR A 412 -18.16 4.93 -1.94
C THR A 412 -19.19 4.59 -3.02
N SER A 413 -20.13 3.70 -2.74
CA SER A 413 -21.29 3.43 -3.60
C SER A 413 -22.09 4.70 -3.96
N ASN A 414 -22.06 5.71 -3.10
CA ASN A 414 -22.72 7.01 -3.30
C ASN A 414 -21.85 8.03 -4.03
N GLY A 415 -20.69 7.64 -4.55
CA GLY A 415 -19.77 8.50 -5.29
C GLY A 415 -18.91 9.43 -4.44
N ASN A 416 -18.93 9.32 -3.10
CA ASN A 416 -18.10 10.15 -2.22
C ASN A 416 -16.65 9.65 -2.22
N PRO A 417 -15.66 10.54 -2.38
CA PRO A 417 -14.24 10.15 -2.30
C PRO A 417 -13.89 9.55 -0.94
N ARG A 418 -13.09 8.49 -0.94
CA ARG A 418 -12.59 7.79 0.26
C ARG A 418 -11.24 8.30 0.73
N GLU A 419 -10.46 8.90 -0.15
CA GLU A 419 -9.13 9.43 0.16
C GLU A 419 -9.18 10.41 1.34
N GLY A 420 -8.35 10.16 2.34
CA GLY A 420 -8.31 10.96 3.57
C GLY A 420 -9.49 10.71 4.53
N LYS A 421 -10.25 9.64 4.34
CA LYS A 421 -11.38 9.26 5.22
C LYS A 421 -11.15 7.87 5.80
N ALA A 422 -11.09 7.79 7.11
CA ALA A 422 -10.93 6.53 7.82
C ALA A 422 -12.13 5.61 7.66
N VAL A 423 -11.90 4.30 7.71
CA VAL A 423 -12.96 3.31 7.91
C VAL A 423 -13.17 3.13 9.41
N GLU A 424 -14.35 3.50 9.88
CA GLU A 424 -14.70 3.30 11.27
C GLU A 424 -15.22 1.88 11.52
N PRO A 425 -14.79 1.20 12.59
CA PRO A 425 -15.35 -0.08 12.97
C PRO A 425 -16.77 0.07 13.53
N HIS A 426 -17.56 -1.01 13.53
CA HIS A 426 -18.85 -1.07 14.25
C HIS A 426 -18.62 -1.10 15.78
N TYR A 427 -17.60 -1.84 16.20
CA TYR A 427 -17.19 -1.91 17.60
C TYR A 427 -15.77 -1.33 17.74
N ARG A 428 -15.69 -0.09 18.23
CA ARG A 428 -14.43 0.57 18.50
C ARG A 428 -13.83 0.01 19.79
N ILE A 429 -12.59 -0.49 19.71
CA ILE A 429 -11.85 -0.95 20.87
C ILE A 429 -11.16 0.24 21.51
N LYS A 430 -11.37 0.41 22.84
CA LYS A 430 -10.62 1.40 23.61
C LYS A 430 -9.16 0.97 23.74
N GLU A 431 -8.25 1.90 23.55
CA GLU A 431 -6.83 1.66 23.80
C GLU A 431 -6.61 1.16 25.24
N ASN A 432 -5.80 0.11 25.34
CA ASN A 432 -5.27 -0.35 26.63
C ASN A 432 -3.74 -0.27 26.54
N VAL A 433 -3.16 0.63 27.33
CA VAL A 433 -1.72 0.90 27.31
C VAL A 433 -0.89 -0.33 27.72
N GLU A 434 -1.47 -1.21 28.55
CA GLU A 434 -0.79 -2.42 29.05
C GLU A 434 -0.75 -3.56 28.02
N LEU A 435 -1.66 -3.55 27.04
CA LEU A 435 -1.76 -4.60 26.02
C LEU A 435 -1.41 -4.05 24.65
N SER A 436 -0.73 -4.84 23.84
CA SER A 436 -0.57 -4.49 22.42
C SER A 436 -1.95 -4.31 21.78
N LYS A 437 -2.08 -3.32 20.89
CA LYS A 437 -3.34 -3.00 20.21
C LYS A 437 -3.95 -4.24 19.54
N GLY A 438 -3.13 -4.99 18.79
CA GLY A 438 -3.57 -6.19 18.11
C GLY A 438 -4.14 -7.25 19.06
N PHE A 439 -3.51 -7.50 20.19
CA PHE A 439 -3.99 -8.49 21.16
C PHE A 439 -5.34 -8.12 21.77
N ASN A 440 -5.55 -6.86 22.10
CA ASN A 440 -6.81 -6.38 22.66
C ASN A 440 -7.96 -6.51 21.63
N ILE A 441 -7.70 -6.16 20.36
CA ILE A 441 -8.66 -6.30 19.27
C ILE A 441 -9.02 -7.76 19.05
N VAL A 442 -8.03 -8.65 18.96
CA VAL A 442 -8.24 -10.10 18.79
C VAL A 442 -9.11 -10.64 19.91
N ARG A 443 -8.73 -10.40 21.18
CA ARG A 443 -9.48 -10.89 22.33
C ARG A 443 -10.94 -10.42 22.32
N THR A 444 -11.17 -9.15 22.08
CA THR A 444 -12.54 -8.58 22.08
C THR A 444 -13.35 -9.14 20.93
N THR A 445 -12.76 -9.28 19.75
CA THR A 445 -13.46 -9.85 18.57
C THR A 445 -13.89 -11.29 18.81
N PHE A 446 -13.03 -12.11 19.44
CA PHE A 446 -13.40 -13.46 19.83
C PHE A 446 -14.57 -13.50 20.79
N TYR A 447 -14.60 -12.62 21.80
CA TYR A 447 -15.74 -12.54 22.75
C TYR A 447 -17.05 -12.16 22.06
N LEU A 448 -17.02 -11.18 21.15
CA LEU A 448 -18.21 -10.78 20.39
C LEU A 448 -18.71 -11.95 19.53
N ALA A 449 -17.83 -12.54 18.73
CA ALA A 449 -18.18 -13.65 17.86
C ALA A 449 -18.74 -14.86 18.63
N MET A 450 -18.16 -15.22 19.77
CA MET A 450 -18.64 -16.30 20.63
C MET A 450 -20.01 -16.00 21.23
N ASN A 451 -20.25 -14.78 21.69
CA ASN A 451 -21.54 -14.40 22.27
C ASN A 451 -22.66 -14.49 21.23
N ASP A 452 -22.45 -13.93 20.04
CA ASP A 452 -23.44 -13.97 18.96
C ASP A 452 -23.75 -15.43 18.53
N MET A 453 -22.74 -16.28 18.48
CA MET A 453 -22.95 -17.71 18.19
C MET A 453 -23.75 -18.43 19.28
N LEU A 454 -23.53 -18.11 20.56
CA LEU A 454 -24.28 -18.67 21.68
C LEU A 454 -25.74 -18.19 21.67
N GLU A 455 -25.99 -16.92 21.37
CA GLU A 455 -27.33 -16.38 21.23
C GLU A 455 -28.08 -17.03 20.07
N ALA A 456 -27.48 -17.13 18.88
CA ALA A 456 -28.06 -17.80 17.73
C ALA A 456 -28.42 -19.26 18.02
N LYS A 457 -27.57 -19.98 18.77
CA LYS A 457 -27.85 -21.35 19.21
C LYS A 457 -29.01 -21.43 20.20
N ARG A 458 -29.09 -20.49 21.13
CA ARG A 458 -30.20 -20.40 22.12
C ARG A 458 -31.53 -20.13 21.42
N ASP A 459 -31.54 -19.20 20.47
CA ASP A 459 -32.74 -18.87 19.70
C ASP A 459 -33.23 -20.07 18.86
N SER A 460 -32.29 -20.82 18.28
CA SER A 460 -32.61 -22.03 17.53
C SER A 460 -33.25 -23.13 18.39
N LEU A 461 -32.77 -23.28 19.65
CA LEU A 461 -33.35 -24.24 20.62
C LEU A 461 -34.74 -23.80 21.07
N ASN A 462 -34.92 -22.53 21.44
CA ASN A 462 -36.23 -21.96 21.82
C ASN A 462 -37.26 -22.07 20.69
N LYS A 463 -36.83 -21.96 19.43
CA LYS A 463 -37.71 -22.13 18.26
C LYS A 463 -38.12 -23.59 18.05
N LYS A 464 -37.25 -24.55 18.33
CA LYS A 464 -37.57 -25.99 18.29
C LYS A 464 -38.55 -26.35 19.39
N GLU A 465 -38.37 -25.91 20.64
CA GLU A 465 -39.27 -26.16 21.77
C GLU A 465 -40.67 -25.56 21.59
N ARG A 466 -40.82 -24.52 20.74
CA ARG A 466 -42.13 -23.94 20.40
C ARG A 466 -42.85 -24.63 19.25
N LEU A 467 -42.16 -25.51 18.54
CA LEU A 467 -42.69 -26.27 17.40
C LEU A 467 -43.00 -27.74 17.76
N GLU A 468 -42.54 -28.22 18.89
CA GLU A 468 -42.92 -29.45 19.58
C GLU A 468 -44.05 -29.19 20.58
#